data_2a30ba31f6591bcf355f10b405e52c7d
#
_entry.id   2a30ba31f6591bcf355f10b405e52c7d
#
_cell.length_a   1.000
_cell.length_b   1.000
_cell.length_c   1.000
_cell.angle_alpha   90.00
_cell.angle_beta   90.00
_cell.angle_gamma   90.00
#
_symmetry.space_group_name_H-M   'P 1'
#
loop_
_entity.id
_entity.type
_entity.pdbx_description
1 polymer ?
#
loop_
_entity_poly.entity_id
_entity_poly.type
_entity_poly.pdbx_seq_one_letter_code
_entity_poly.pdbx_strand_id
1 'polypeptide(L)'
;MLRQAGSARDQILDAAAEMFVTQGYHAASTRRIAEVVGVKQASLYYHFSSKQDILAALLAGTVKPSLSFATRLARSGEPPNVQLYALTYFDVSLLCRGKWNIGALYSLPELRAPEFEEFARDRRALQRAFARRVAAGVKAGIFRVGSLETSSALLFALDESVITLRANGVRIDNTLPATVAAGALRLLECRDEDVATAEVEAKRLLALAPEIRA
;
A
#
# COMPACT_ATOMS: atom_id res chain seq x y z
N MET A 1 4.61 20.25 -22.25
CA MET A 1 4.91 20.23 -20.80
C MET A 1 5.97 19.17 -20.55
N LEU A 2 7.19 19.61 -20.24
CA LEU A 2 8.32 18.72 -19.93
C LEU A 2 8.01 18.04 -18.58
N ARG A 3 7.79 16.71 -18.58
CA ARG A 3 7.83 15.89 -17.38
C ARG A 3 9.17 16.20 -16.69
N GLN A 4 9.14 16.65 -15.44
CA GLN A 4 10.34 16.65 -14.61
C GLN A 4 10.84 15.19 -14.62
N ALA A 5 11.98 14.98 -15.29
CA ALA A 5 12.61 13.68 -15.35
C ALA A 5 13.01 13.32 -13.93
N GLY A 6 12.32 12.33 -13.33
CA GLY A 6 12.73 11.73 -12.07
C GLY A 6 14.18 11.25 -12.14
N SER A 7 14.80 10.96 -11.02
CA SER A 7 16.17 10.43 -11.00
C SER A 7 16.29 9.20 -11.92
N ALA A 8 17.50 8.86 -12.38
CA ALA A 8 17.73 7.65 -13.18
C ALA A 8 17.21 6.39 -12.44
N ARG A 9 17.30 6.40 -11.10
CA ARG A 9 16.73 5.36 -10.27
C ARG A 9 15.21 5.25 -10.41
N ASP A 10 14.48 6.37 -10.42
CA ASP A 10 13.02 6.38 -10.55
C ASP A 10 12.58 5.95 -11.95
N GLN A 11 13.33 6.34 -12.99
CA GLN A 11 13.06 5.91 -14.36
C GLN A 11 13.25 4.38 -14.52
N ILE A 12 14.26 3.80 -13.86
CA ILE A 12 14.47 2.35 -13.84
C ILE A 12 13.31 1.65 -13.13
N LEU A 13 12.85 2.18 -12.00
CA LEU A 13 11.71 1.61 -11.27
C LEU A 13 10.41 1.68 -12.09
N ASP A 14 10.14 2.80 -12.76
CA ASP A 14 8.93 2.94 -13.59
C ASP A 14 8.93 1.96 -14.77
N ALA A 15 10.05 1.86 -15.51
CA ALA A 15 10.21 0.91 -16.60
C ALA A 15 10.13 -0.55 -16.13
N ALA A 16 10.73 -0.87 -14.98
CA ALA A 16 10.66 -2.21 -14.41
C ALA A 16 9.23 -2.55 -13.95
N ALA A 17 8.52 -1.61 -13.32
CA ALA A 17 7.13 -1.76 -12.93
C ALA A 17 6.24 -2.08 -14.12
N GLU A 18 6.40 -1.34 -15.22
CA GLU A 18 5.70 -1.62 -16.49
C GLU A 18 5.94 -3.06 -16.93
N MET A 19 7.21 -3.46 -17.08
CA MET A 19 7.56 -4.78 -17.59
C MET A 19 7.12 -5.90 -16.67
N PHE A 20 7.27 -5.75 -15.36
CA PHE A 20 6.88 -6.79 -14.40
C PHE A 20 5.37 -7.00 -14.36
N VAL A 21 4.58 -5.93 -14.47
CA VAL A 21 3.11 -6.01 -14.44
C VAL A 21 2.54 -6.46 -15.78
N THR A 22 3.07 -6.00 -16.92
CA THR A 22 2.48 -6.26 -18.25
C THR A 22 3.01 -7.52 -18.93
N GLN A 23 4.29 -7.84 -18.75
CA GLN A 23 4.96 -8.97 -19.40
C GLN A 23 5.23 -10.13 -18.45
N GLY A 24 5.11 -9.87 -17.14
CA GLY A 24 5.46 -10.79 -16.06
C GLY A 24 6.92 -10.68 -15.61
N TYR A 25 7.14 -10.94 -14.33
CA TYR A 25 8.45 -10.80 -13.70
C TYR A 25 9.53 -11.63 -14.39
N HIS A 26 9.25 -12.90 -14.76
CA HIS A 26 10.23 -13.79 -15.39
C HIS A 26 10.71 -13.32 -16.77
N ALA A 27 9.79 -12.81 -17.59
CA ALA A 27 10.08 -12.36 -18.95
C ALA A 27 10.92 -11.07 -18.99
N ALA A 28 10.84 -10.25 -17.92
CA ALA A 28 11.60 -9.02 -17.83
C ALA A 28 13.10 -9.28 -17.52
N SER A 29 13.99 -8.53 -18.16
CA SER A 29 15.43 -8.58 -17.91
C SER A 29 16.01 -7.19 -17.62
N THR A 30 17.06 -7.11 -16.79
CA THR A 30 17.77 -5.86 -16.48
C THR A 30 18.31 -5.18 -17.74
N ARG A 31 18.75 -5.97 -18.73
CA ARG A 31 19.18 -5.45 -20.03
C ARG A 31 18.04 -4.72 -20.74
N ARG A 32 16.88 -5.34 -20.80
CA ARG A 32 15.71 -4.74 -21.47
C ARG A 32 15.21 -3.49 -20.73
N ILE A 33 15.24 -3.50 -19.41
CA ILE A 33 14.91 -2.32 -18.59
C ILE A 33 15.88 -1.19 -18.91
N ALA A 34 17.19 -1.45 -18.97
CA ALA A 34 18.21 -0.45 -19.30
C ALA A 34 17.99 0.13 -20.71
N GLU A 35 17.66 -0.71 -21.69
CA GLU A 35 17.34 -0.30 -23.06
C GLU A 35 16.12 0.64 -23.11
N VAL A 36 15.03 0.31 -22.38
CA VAL A 36 13.81 1.14 -22.33
C VAL A 36 14.08 2.50 -21.69
N VAL A 37 14.91 2.55 -20.65
CA VAL A 37 15.28 3.81 -19.97
C VAL A 37 16.29 4.62 -20.79
N GLY A 38 16.99 3.99 -21.73
CA GLY A 38 18.05 4.63 -22.52
C GLY A 38 19.38 4.77 -21.78
N VAL A 39 19.64 3.89 -20.81
CA VAL A 39 20.91 3.87 -20.04
C VAL A 39 21.73 2.63 -20.38
N LYS A 40 23.04 2.69 -20.12
CA LYS A 40 23.91 1.50 -20.21
C LYS A 40 23.54 0.52 -19.07
N GLN A 41 23.62 -0.78 -19.32
CA GLN A 41 23.37 -1.81 -18.31
C GLN A 41 24.27 -1.64 -17.07
N ALA A 42 25.52 -1.19 -17.24
CA ALA A 42 26.42 -0.86 -16.14
C ALA A 42 25.85 0.27 -15.24
N SER A 43 25.17 1.26 -15.83
CA SER A 43 24.53 2.33 -15.07
C SER A 43 23.31 1.82 -14.28
N LEU A 44 22.55 0.86 -14.83
CA LEU A 44 21.47 0.21 -14.08
C LEU A 44 22.05 -0.54 -12.86
N TYR A 45 23.14 -1.29 -13.04
CA TYR A 45 23.78 -2.02 -11.94
C TYR A 45 24.40 -1.11 -10.88
N TYR A 46 24.71 0.13 -11.18
CA TYR A 46 25.09 1.13 -10.18
C TYR A 46 23.95 1.43 -9.21
N HIS A 47 22.70 1.40 -9.67
CA HIS A 47 21.51 1.68 -8.85
C HIS A 47 20.91 0.43 -8.21
N PHE A 48 20.97 -0.71 -8.88
CA PHE A 48 20.36 -1.97 -8.45
C PHE A 48 21.24 -3.14 -8.84
N SER A 49 21.74 -3.89 -7.86
CA SER A 49 22.69 -4.99 -8.08
C SER A 49 22.05 -6.18 -8.81
N SER A 50 20.71 -6.30 -8.77
CA SER A 50 19.97 -7.42 -9.36
C SER A 50 18.54 -7.01 -9.77
N LYS A 51 17.87 -7.90 -10.53
CA LYS A 51 16.44 -7.75 -10.82
C LYS A 51 15.59 -7.89 -9.56
N GLN A 52 16.04 -8.71 -8.62
CA GLN A 52 15.42 -8.89 -7.31
C GLN A 52 15.44 -7.58 -6.50
N ASP A 53 16.55 -6.83 -6.53
CA ASP A 53 16.64 -5.53 -5.82
C ASP A 53 15.68 -4.49 -6.40
N ILE A 54 15.47 -4.52 -7.72
CA ILE A 54 14.45 -3.65 -8.35
C ILE A 54 13.06 -4.03 -7.86
N LEU A 55 12.73 -5.32 -7.86
CA LEU A 55 11.43 -5.80 -7.36
C LEU A 55 11.26 -5.47 -5.87
N ALA A 56 12.27 -5.72 -5.05
CA ALA A 56 12.24 -5.40 -3.62
C ALA A 56 12.01 -3.90 -3.37
N ALA A 57 12.63 -3.02 -4.16
CA ALA A 57 12.44 -1.58 -4.07
C ALA A 57 11.01 -1.15 -4.46
N LEU A 58 10.43 -1.74 -5.51
CA LEU A 58 9.04 -1.51 -5.91
C LEU A 58 8.07 -1.93 -4.80
N LEU A 59 8.25 -3.12 -4.26
CA LEU A 59 7.40 -3.66 -3.17
C LEU A 59 7.52 -2.83 -1.89
N ALA A 60 8.74 -2.42 -1.53
CA ALA A 60 8.98 -1.56 -0.38
C ALA A 60 8.23 -0.22 -0.49
N GLY A 61 8.12 0.32 -1.70
CA GLY A 61 7.36 1.55 -1.99
C GLY A 61 5.87 1.45 -1.72
N THR A 62 5.30 0.25 -1.68
CA THR A 62 3.87 0.02 -1.38
C THR A 62 3.57 -0.20 0.10
N VAL A 63 4.55 -0.57 0.93
CA VAL A 63 4.30 -0.95 2.34
C VAL A 63 4.97 0.01 3.33
N LYS A 64 6.21 0.43 3.08
CA LYS A 64 6.96 1.27 4.03
C LYS A 64 6.28 2.61 4.36
N PRO A 65 5.68 3.34 3.38
CA PRO A 65 4.96 4.58 3.71
C PRO A 65 3.79 4.34 4.66
N SER A 66 3.02 3.26 4.46
CA SER A 66 1.88 2.90 5.32
C SER A 66 2.33 2.51 6.73
N LEU A 67 3.44 1.79 6.87
CA LEU A 67 4.04 1.51 8.17
C LEU A 67 4.50 2.77 8.90
N SER A 68 5.15 3.69 8.18
CA SER A 68 5.56 4.99 8.73
C SER A 68 4.34 5.77 9.20
N PHE A 69 3.29 5.84 8.38
CA PHE A 69 2.05 6.51 8.73
C PHE A 69 1.36 5.84 9.93
N ALA A 70 1.28 4.50 9.97
CA ALA A 70 0.75 3.76 11.11
C ALA A 70 1.49 4.07 12.42
N THR A 71 2.81 4.28 12.34
CA THR A 71 3.63 4.66 13.50
C THR A 71 3.29 6.07 13.99
N ARG A 72 3.07 7.03 13.06
CA ARG A 72 2.62 8.40 13.40
C ARG A 72 1.23 8.38 14.05
N LEU A 73 0.29 7.62 13.47
CA LEU A 73 -1.06 7.47 14.01
C LEU A 73 -1.09 6.91 15.43
N ALA A 74 -0.22 5.96 15.75
CA ALA A 74 -0.14 5.38 17.11
C ALA A 74 0.25 6.41 18.18
N ARG A 75 0.82 7.55 17.78
CA ARG A 75 1.24 8.65 18.67
C ARG A 75 0.30 9.85 18.61
N SER A 76 -0.73 9.82 17.77
CA SER A 76 -1.62 10.98 17.56
C SER A 76 -2.57 11.24 18.73
N GLY A 77 -2.86 10.22 19.56
CA GLY A 77 -3.88 10.31 20.61
C GLY A 77 -5.32 10.20 20.11
N GLU A 78 -5.52 10.09 18.79
CA GLU A 78 -6.85 10.02 18.19
C GLU A 78 -7.56 8.69 18.51
N PRO A 79 -8.90 8.67 18.52
CA PRO A 79 -9.68 7.46 18.74
C PRO A 79 -9.36 6.34 17.72
N PRO A 80 -9.53 5.05 18.10
CA PRO A 80 -9.23 3.90 17.24
C PRO A 80 -9.94 3.91 15.89
N ASN A 81 -11.19 4.36 15.80
CA ASN A 81 -11.95 4.47 14.55
C ASN A 81 -11.34 5.54 13.63
N VAL A 82 -10.95 6.69 14.16
CA VAL A 82 -10.26 7.75 13.39
C VAL A 82 -8.91 7.26 12.86
N GLN A 83 -8.12 6.61 13.73
CA GLN A 83 -6.83 6.05 13.32
C GLN A 83 -6.99 4.95 12.27
N LEU A 84 -7.99 4.07 12.41
CA LEU A 84 -8.23 2.98 11.47
C LEU A 84 -8.72 3.53 10.12
N TYR A 85 -9.67 4.46 10.12
CA TYR A 85 -10.11 5.14 8.90
C TYR A 85 -8.94 5.79 8.16
N ALA A 86 -8.13 6.57 8.89
CA ALA A 86 -6.98 7.26 8.30
C ALA A 86 -5.96 6.29 7.71
N LEU A 87 -5.66 5.17 8.41
CA LEU A 87 -4.70 4.18 7.92
C LEU A 87 -5.22 3.47 6.67
N THR A 88 -6.48 3.01 6.67
CA THR A 88 -7.11 2.37 5.50
C THR A 88 -7.16 3.35 4.32
N TYR A 89 -7.61 4.58 4.54
CA TYR A 89 -7.62 5.59 3.48
C TYR A 89 -6.24 5.81 2.87
N PHE A 90 -5.22 5.95 3.73
CA PHE A 90 -3.83 6.16 3.30
C PHE A 90 -3.30 4.99 2.47
N ASP A 91 -3.45 3.76 2.97
CA ASP A 91 -2.92 2.55 2.32
C ASP A 91 -3.61 2.30 0.97
N VAL A 92 -4.93 2.36 0.94
CA VAL A 92 -5.70 2.26 -0.31
C VAL A 92 -5.32 3.37 -1.29
N SER A 93 -5.15 4.62 -0.83
CA SER A 93 -4.69 5.72 -1.68
C SER A 93 -3.32 5.43 -2.28
N LEU A 94 -2.40 4.85 -1.51
CA LEU A 94 -1.08 4.46 -1.97
C LEU A 94 -1.16 3.35 -3.04
N LEU A 95 -1.99 2.33 -2.80
CA LEU A 95 -2.20 1.21 -3.73
C LEU A 95 -2.96 1.62 -5.00
N CYS A 96 -3.79 2.68 -4.94
CA CYS A 96 -4.45 3.27 -6.11
C CYS A 96 -3.49 4.04 -7.02
N ARG A 97 -2.38 4.51 -6.48
CA ARG A 97 -1.45 5.40 -7.18
C ARG A 97 -0.60 4.68 -8.21
N GLY A 98 -0.01 5.54 -9.02
CA GLY A 98 0.87 5.10 -10.09
C GLY A 98 0.12 4.41 -11.23
N LYS A 99 0.76 4.43 -12.36
CA LYS A 99 0.24 3.82 -13.59
C LYS A 99 0.14 2.30 -13.45
N TRP A 100 1.07 1.68 -12.73
CA TRP A 100 1.23 0.23 -12.63
C TRP A 100 0.68 -0.30 -11.31
N ASN A 101 -0.03 -1.43 -11.38
CA ASN A 101 -0.57 -2.12 -10.20
C ASN A 101 0.52 -2.99 -9.54
N ILE A 102 1.42 -2.36 -8.77
CA ILE A 102 2.53 -3.07 -8.12
C ILE A 102 2.02 -4.14 -7.16
N GLY A 103 0.87 -3.92 -6.51
CA GLY A 103 0.25 -4.92 -5.63
C GLY A 103 -0.03 -6.25 -6.32
N ALA A 104 -0.26 -6.26 -7.64
CA ALA A 104 -0.44 -7.52 -8.38
C ALA A 104 0.79 -8.45 -8.30
N LEU A 105 1.97 -7.89 -7.99
CA LEU A 105 3.20 -8.65 -7.81
C LEU A 105 3.26 -9.37 -6.44
N TYR A 106 2.33 -9.11 -5.51
CA TYR A 106 2.31 -9.76 -4.18
C TYR A 106 2.07 -11.27 -4.25
N SER A 107 1.51 -11.76 -5.36
CA SER A 107 1.25 -13.19 -5.60
C SER A 107 2.44 -13.95 -6.21
N LEU A 108 3.55 -13.27 -6.51
CA LEU A 108 4.72 -13.91 -7.11
C LEU A 108 5.30 -14.97 -6.17
N PRO A 109 5.54 -16.21 -6.63
CA PRO A 109 6.14 -17.26 -5.82
C PRO A 109 7.57 -16.93 -5.37
N GLU A 110 8.27 -16.08 -6.10
CA GLU A 110 9.62 -15.59 -5.78
C GLU A 110 9.68 -14.85 -4.45
N LEU A 111 8.58 -14.26 -4.00
CA LEU A 111 8.53 -13.52 -2.73
C LEU A 111 8.71 -14.42 -1.49
N ARG A 112 8.79 -15.75 -1.69
CA ARG A 112 9.15 -16.70 -0.64
C ARG A 112 10.66 -16.82 -0.43
N ALA A 113 11.46 -16.28 -1.35
CA ALA A 113 12.92 -16.33 -1.27
C ALA A 113 13.46 -15.36 -0.20
N PRO A 114 14.62 -15.65 0.40
CA PRO A 114 15.20 -14.85 1.48
C PRO A 114 15.40 -13.38 1.14
N GLU A 115 15.64 -13.06 -0.13
CA GLU A 115 15.83 -11.69 -0.63
C GLU A 115 14.60 -10.80 -0.39
N PHE A 116 13.42 -11.39 -0.21
CA PHE A 116 12.15 -10.68 0.04
C PHE A 116 11.67 -10.78 1.48
N GLU A 117 12.48 -11.31 2.40
CA GLU A 117 12.11 -11.46 3.81
C GLU A 117 11.79 -10.11 4.46
N GLU A 118 12.50 -9.05 4.07
CA GLU A 118 12.21 -7.68 4.56
C GLU A 118 10.79 -7.24 4.16
N PHE A 119 10.42 -7.40 2.90
CA PHE A 119 9.06 -7.10 2.44
C PHE A 119 8.01 -7.91 3.20
N ALA A 120 8.22 -9.22 3.34
CA ALA A 120 7.29 -10.09 4.05
C ALA A 120 7.16 -9.69 5.54
N ARG A 121 8.25 -9.30 6.18
CA ARG A 121 8.27 -8.79 7.56
C ARG A 121 7.50 -7.47 7.68
N ASP A 122 7.75 -6.54 6.75
CA ASP A 122 7.12 -5.22 6.74
C ASP A 122 5.60 -5.35 6.50
N ARG A 123 5.18 -6.19 5.56
CA ARG A 123 3.77 -6.47 5.31
C ARG A 123 3.08 -7.09 6.53
N ARG A 124 3.72 -8.07 7.20
CA ARG A 124 3.20 -8.61 8.47
C ARG A 124 3.15 -7.54 9.58
N ALA A 125 4.09 -6.59 9.59
CA ALA A 125 4.06 -5.49 10.56
C ALA A 125 2.89 -4.53 10.28
N LEU A 126 2.56 -4.28 9.01
CA LEU A 126 1.38 -3.50 8.62
C LEU A 126 0.09 -4.20 9.04
N GLN A 127 -0.05 -5.51 8.76
CA GLN A 127 -1.19 -6.31 9.23
C GLN A 127 -1.39 -6.19 10.75
N ARG A 128 -0.28 -6.32 11.52
CA ARG A 128 -0.35 -6.12 12.98
C ARG A 128 -0.72 -4.70 13.39
N ALA A 129 -0.38 -3.70 12.57
CA ALA A 129 -0.76 -2.32 12.86
C ALA A 129 -2.27 -2.10 12.69
N PHE A 130 -2.90 -2.72 11.70
CA PHE A 130 -4.36 -2.77 11.55
C PHE A 130 -5.00 -3.52 12.72
N ALA A 131 -4.56 -4.76 13.01
CA ALA A 131 -5.11 -5.58 14.08
C ALA A 131 -5.05 -4.89 15.47
N ARG A 132 -3.97 -4.15 15.77
CA ARG A 132 -3.88 -3.38 17.02
C ARG A 132 -4.96 -2.31 17.13
N ARG A 133 -5.34 -1.65 16.02
CA ARG A 133 -6.41 -0.65 16.02
C ARG A 133 -7.78 -1.28 16.19
N VAL A 134 -8.01 -2.42 15.54
CA VAL A 134 -9.24 -3.21 15.77
C VAL A 134 -9.34 -3.60 17.25
N ALA A 135 -8.29 -4.17 17.83
CA ALA A 135 -8.27 -4.54 19.25
C ALA A 135 -8.50 -3.35 20.18
N ALA A 136 -7.89 -2.21 19.90
CA ALA A 136 -8.09 -0.98 20.67
C ALA A 136 -9.54 -0.48 20.58
N GLY A 137 -10.16 -0.53 19.40
CA GLY A 137 -11.56 -0.14 19.20
C GLY A 137 -12.54 -1.07 19.88
N VAL A 138 -12.28 -2.38 19.88
CA VAL A 138 -13.08 -3.36 20.65
C VAL A 138 -12.97 -3.07 22.15
N LYS A 139 -11.74 -2.86 22.66
CA LYS A 139 -11.52 -2.49 24.06
C LYS A 139 -12.22 -1.19 24.46
N ALA A 140 -12.31 -0.23 23.56
CA ALA A 140 -12.99 1.06 23.77
C ALA A 140 -14.52 0.98 23.58
N GLY A 141 -15.07 -0.17 23.19
CA GLY A 141 -16.50 -0.34 22.91
C GLY A 141 -16.98 0.35 21.62
N ILE A 142 -16.06 0.79 20.77
CA ILE A 142 -16.35 1.43 19.47
C ILE A 142 -16.64 0.39 18.39
N PHE A 143 -15.95 -0.75 18.44
CA PHE A 143 -16.12 -1.87 17.50
C PHE A 143 -16.72 -3.08 18.19
N ARG A 144 -17.51 -3.84 17.44
CA ARG A 144 -18.02 -5.15 17.83
C ARG A 144 -17.59 -6.20 16.81
N VAL A 145 -17.00 -7.29 17.27
CA VAL A 145 -16.48 -8.35 16.42
C VAL A 145 -16.70 -9.71 17.07
N GLY A 146 -17.07 -10.70 16.29
CA GLY A 146 -17.18 -12.09 16.78
C GLY A 146 -15.82 -12.73 17.04
N SER A 147 -14.83 -12.47 16.18
CA SER A 147 -13.45 -12.92 16.31
C SER A 147 -12.51 -11.79 15.89
N LEU A 148 -11.61 -11.40 16.79
CA LEU A 148 -10.62 -10.36 16.51
C LEU A 148 -9.69 -10.76 15.35
N GLU A 149 -9.26 -12.01 15.32
CA GLU A 149 -8.38 -12.54 14.27
C GLU A 149 -9.07 -12.50 12.91
N THR A 150 -10.26 -13.11 12.80
CA THR A 150 -11.01 -13.16 11.54
C THR A 150 -11.38 -11.76 11.04
N SER A 151 -11.87 -10.88 11.93
CA SER A 151 -12.26 -9.53 11.53
C SER A 151 -11.06 -8.70 11.09
N SER A 152 -9.89 -8.85 11.75
CA SER A 152 -8.67 -8.18 11.31
C SER A 152 -8.17 -8.70 9.96
N ALA A 153 -8.29 -10.00 9.70
CA ALA A 153 -7.91 -10.60 8.41
C ALA A 153 -8.84 -10.13 7.28
N LEU A 154 -10.15 -10.13 7.52
CA LEU A 154 -11.15 -9.64 6.55
C LEU A 154 -10.97 -8.15 6.26
N LEU A 155 -10.69 -7.35 7.29
CA LEU A 155 -10.40 -5.93 7.12
C LEU A 155 -9.17 -5.71 6.24
N PHE A 156 -8.08 -6.44 6.47
CA PHE A 156 -6.87 -6.30 5.67
C PHE A 156 -7.09 -6.79 4.22
N ALA A 157 -7.91 -7.83 4.02
CA ALA A 157 -8.31 -8.28 2.68
C ALA A 157 -9.18 -7.22 1.96
N LEU A 158 -10.06 -6.53 2.69
CA LEU A 158 -10.83 -5.41 2.15
C LEU A 158 -9.92 -4.24 1.75
N ASP A 159 -8.93 -3.92 2.57
CA ASP A 159 -7.94 -2.89 2.28
C ASP A 159 -7.17 -3.19 0.98
N GLU A 160 -6.68 -4.43 0.81
CA GLU A 160 -5.97 -4.87 -0.40
C GLU A 160 -6.91 -5.16 -1.61
N SER A 161 -8.24 -5.08 -1.46
CA SER A 161 -9.19 -5.38 -2.54
C SER A 161 -8.97 -4.53 -3.80
N VAL A 162 -8.45 -3.31 -3.64
CA VAL A 162 -8.11 -2.41 -4.75
C VAL A 162 -7.11 -3.04 -5.74
N ILE A 163 -6.22 -3.91 -5.27
CA ILE A 163 -5.26 -4.64 -6.12
C ILE A 163 -6.02 -5.50 -7.13
N THR A 164 -7.02 -6.25 -6.65
CA THR A 164 -7.87 -7.11 -7.49
C THR A 164 -8.78 -6.29 -8.40
N LEU A 165 -9.37 -5.20 -7.89
CA LEU A 165 -10.20 -4.29 -8.70
C LEU A 165 -9.39 -3.73 -9.88
N ARG A 166 -8.16 -3.26 -9.64
CA ARG A 166 -7.26 -2.77 -10.68
C ARG A 166 -6.87 -3.85 -11.69
N ALA A 167 -6.56 -5.06 -11.21
CA ALA A 167 -6.21 -6.20 -12.06
C ALA A 167 -7.36 -6.60 -12.99
N ASN A 168 -8.61 -6.49 -12.53
CA ASN A 168 -9.81 -6.77 -13.30
C ASN A 168 -10.30 -5.61 -14.18
N GLY A 169 -9.50 -4.52 -14.28
CA GLY A 169 -9.84 -3.38 -15.13
C GLY A 169 -10.97 -2.50 -14.59
N VAL A 170 -11.34 -2.65 -13.32
CA VAL A 170 -12.33 -1.76 -12.69
C VAL A 170 -11.76 -0.35 -12.64
N ARG A 171 -12.54 0.63 -13.12
CA ARG A 171 -12.16 2.04 -13.06
C ARG A 171 -12.11 2.50 -11.60
N ILE A 172 -10.93 2.88 -11.16
CA ILE A 172 -10.71 3.43 -9.83
C ILE A 172 -10.88 4.94 -9.90
N ASP A 173 -11.76 5.47 -9.06
CA ASP A 173 -11.95 6.90 -8.88
C ASP A 173 -11.41 7.39 -7.53
N ASN A 174 -11.42 8.69 -7.33
CA ASN A 174 -10.89 9.31 -6.12
C ASN A 174 -11.73 9.05 -4.86
N THR A 175 -12.90 8.43 -4.97
CA THR A 175 -13.78 8.11 -3.85
C THR A 175 -13.46 6.75 -3.23
N LEU A 176 -12.76 5.85 -3.97
CA LEU A 176 -12.50 4.49 -3.51
C LEU A 176 -11.78 4.43 -2.15
N PRO A 177 -10.74 5.23 -1.86
CA PRO A 177 -10.09 5.18 -0.56
C PRO A 177 -11.06 5.48 0.61
N ALA A 178 -11.94 6.47 0.45
CA ALA A 178 -12.96 6.80 1.45
C ALA A 178 -14.00 5.68 1.58
N THR A 179 -14.42 5.11 0.44
CA THR A 179 -15.39 4.01 0.41
C THR A 179 -14.85 2.78 1.15
N VAL A 180 -13.61 2.40 0.90
CA VAL A 180 -12.97 1.26 1.57
C VAL A 180 -12.77 1.54 3.05
N ALA A 181 -12.31 2.74 3.42
CA ALA A 181 -12.12 3.13 4.81
C ALA A 181 -13.43 3.11 5.62
N ALA A 182 -14.51 3.66 5.06
CA ALA A 182 -15.84 3.59 5.69
C ALA A 182 -16.34 2.15 5.76
N GLY A 183 -16.15 1.36 4.70
CA GLY A 183 -16.49 -0.08 4.66
C GLY A 183 -15.75 -0.88 5.72
N ALA A 184 -14.47 -0.56 5.97
CA ALA A 184 -13.66 -1.19 7.01
C ALA A 184 -14.24 -0.96 8.41
N LEU A 185 -14.70 0.26 8.72
CA LEU A 185 -15.35 0.54 10.00
C LEU A 185 -16.70 -0.15 10.13
N ARG A 186 -17.51 -0.20 9.05
CA ARG A 186 -18.80 -0.91 9.04
C ARG A 186 -18.64 -2.42 9.20
N LEU A 187 -17.59 -3.01 8.61
CA LEU A 187 -17.23 -4.42 8.83
C LEU A 187 -17.02 -4.77 10.32
N LEU A 188 -16.61 -3.78 11.11
CA LEU A 188 -16.38 -3.92 12.54
C LEU A 188 -17.60 -3.48 13.38
N GLU A 189 -18.77 -3.37 12.76
CA GLU A 189 -20.02 -2.91 13.38
C GLU A 189 -19.88 -1.55 14.09
N CYS A 190 -19.06 -0.65 13.54
CA CYS A 190 -18.97 0.73 13.99
C CYS A 190 -20.27 1.47 13.66
N ARG A 191 -20.77 2.31 14.57
CA ARG A 191 -22.00 3.08 14.35
C ARG A 191 -21.79 4.11 13.23
N ASP A 192 -22.82 4.37 12.42
CA ASP A 192 -22.69 5.29 11.27
C ASP A 192 -22.30 6.72 11.68
N GLU A 193 -22.72 7.19 12.86
CA GLU A 193 -22.28 8.48 13.41
C GLU A 193 -20.78 8.52 13.73
N ASP A 194 -20.22 7.41 14.23
CA ASP A 194 -18.79 7.26 14.51
C ASP A 194 -17.98 7.10 13.22
N VAL A 195 -18.56 6.50 12.16
CA VAL A 195 -17.95 6.44 10.82
C VAL A 195 -17.86 7.85 10.22
N ALA A 196 -18.95 8.62 10.28
CA ALA A 196 -18.99 9.99 9.77
C ALA A 196 -17.98 10.91 10.50
N THR A 197 -17.92 10.78 11.82
CA THR A 197 -16.94 11.51 12.66
C THR A 197 -15.50 11.12 12.27
N ALA A 198 -15.22 9.82 12.12
CA ALA A 198 -13.92 9.33 11.74
C ALA A 198 -13.48 9.88 10.37
N GLU A 199 -14.38 9.96 9.40
CA GLU A 199 -14.10 10.54 8.08
C GLU A 199 -13.66 12.01 8.18
N VAL A 200 -14.37 12.80 8.99
CA VAL A 200 -14.06 14.23 9.17
C VAL A 200 -12.72 14.42 9.87
N GLU A 201 -12.51 13.74 11.00
CA GLU A 201 -11.29 13.90 11.81
C GLU A 201 -10.05 13.31 11.12
N ALA A 202 -10.19 12.21 10.39
CA ALA A 202 -9.07 11.61 9.63
C ALA A 202 -8.48 12.58 8.59
N LYS A 203 -9.26 13.52 8.04
CA LYS A 203 -8.78 14.52 7.08
C LYS A 203 -7.61 15.35 7.63
N ARG A 204 -7.60 15.65 8.93
CA ARG A 204 -6.51 16.37 9.59
C ARG A 204 -5.22 15.54 9.58
N LEU A 205 -5.34 14.25 9.90
CA LEU A 205 -4.19 13.33 9.92
C LEU A 205 -3.63 13.10 8.52
N LEU A 206 -4.52 12.92 7.53
CA LEU A 206 -4.16 12.74 6.12
C LEU A 206 -3.53 14.01 5.53
N ALA A 207 -3.94 15.18 6.00
CA ALA A 207 -3.33 16.44 5.61
C ALA A 207 -1.85 16.55 6.01
N LEU A 208 -1.38 15.80 6.98
CA LEU A 208 0.01 15.72 7.41
C LEU A 208 0.81 14.61 6.72
N ALA A 209 0.22 13.93 5.73
CA ALA A 209 0.83 12.82 5.00
C ALA A 209 1.19 13.26 3.57
N PRO A 210 2.40 13.79 3.32
CA PRO A 210 2.81 14.24 2.00
C PRO A 210 2.84 13.10 0.98
N GLU A 211 3.03 11.88 1.46
CA GLU A 211 3.12 10.67 0.64
C GLU A 211 1.86 10.43 -0.21
N ILE A 212 0.69 10.96 0.16
CA ILE A 212 -0.55 10.78 -0.59
C ILE A 212 -1.05 12.07 -1.29
N ARG A 213 -0.30 13.14 -1.26
CA ARG A 213 -0.69 14.43 -1.91
C ARG A 213 -0.15 14.58 -3.33
N ALA A 214 0.85 13.82 -3.73
CA ALA A 214 1.56 13.95 -5.02
C ALA A 214 0.86 13.23 -6.17
#